data_f381f528fc3ba72b1bea100525ffb07b
#
_entry.id   f381f528fc3ba72b1bea100525ffb07b
#
_cell.length_a   1.000
_cell.length_b   1.000
_cell.length_c   1.000
_cell.angle_alpha   90.00
_cell.angle_beta   90.00
_cell.angle_gamma   90.00
#
_symmetry.space_group_name_H-M   'P 1'
#
loop_
_entity.id
_entity.type
_entity.pdbx_description
1 polymer ?
#
loop_
_entity_poly.entity_id
_entity_poly.type
_entity_poly.pdbx_seq_one_letter_code
_entity_poly.pdbx_strand_id
1 'polypeptide(L)'
;MPIVERDPWRTQYFEGVACPDGVTIPTDDAEAYLLYPTHRWIYNKLLICETQGLEHGLHGLMPSRFPVFSKPIFNLKGMGAGSKVIESPKAYEHEQTPGHMWMPLIVGEHVSTDAAVVDGEAKWWRHTIGKALSDGMFDYWTVLAEPRPQIEAYCGEWLRRNLKGYSGIVNFETIGETIIECHLRMSDQWVDLYGPGWVESVVHLYANKDWGYADDSRRTGYSVVLFGKHGVRYGQVDRSMVAEVLSRPEISSIQMTFHEDKLPDAHSMPPGGFRLAIVNCWDLEAGLAIREWLGLMFWATPK
;
A
#
# COMPACT_ATOMS: atom_id res chain seq x y z
N MET A 1 8.38 -6.62 19.92
CA MET A 1 7.67 -6.00 18.83
C MET A 1 7.81 -6.89 17.60
N PRO A 2 6.73 -7.24 16.89
CA PRO A 2 6.76 -8.26 15.81
C PRO A 2 7.31 -7.75 14.47
N ILE A 3 7.58 -6.46 14.34
CA ILE A 3 8.06 -5.85 13.09
C ILE A 3 9.50 -5.36 13.23
N VAL A 4 10.24 -5.36 12.11
CA VAL A 4 11.64 -4.90 12.04
C VAL A 4 11.74 -3.39 11.76
N GLU A 5 10.61 -2.75 11.58
CA GLU A 5 10.51 -1.33 11.24
C GLU A 5 11.18 -0.43 12.30
N ARG A 6 11.82 0.63 11.82
CA ARG A 6 12.45 1.64 12.67
C ARG A 6 11.69 2.97 12.70
N ASP A 7 10.80 3.18 11.73
CA ASP A 7 10.02 4.40 11.67
C ASP A 7 8.88 4.37 12.72
N PRO A 8 8.87 5.30 13.69
CA PRO A 8 7.88 5.30 14.78
C PRO A 8 6.43 5.32 14.32
N TRP A 9 6.17 5.85 13.12
CA TRP A 9 4.83 5.96 12.59
C TRP A 9 4.19 4.60 12.22
N ARG A 10 5.00 3.58 11.90
CA ARG A 10 4.53 2.20 11.73
C ARG A 10 4.50 1.45 13.06
N THR A 11 5.51 1.68 13.91
CA THR A 11 5.63 0.96 15.17
C THR A 11 4.49 1.30 16.14
N GLN A 12 3.88 2.50 16.04
CA GLN A 12 2.79 2.92 16.91
C GLN A 12 1.61 1.93 16.93
N TYR A 13 1.33 1.24 15.84
CA TYR A 13 0.23 0.28 15.76
C TYR A 13 0.52 -1.04 16.47
N PHE A 14 1.79 -1.35 16.71
CA PHE A 14 2.25 -2.57 17.35
C PHE A 14 2.73 -2.33 18.80
N GLU A 15 2.74 -1.08 19.25
CA GLU A 15 3.09 -0.74 20.63
C GLU A 15 2.05 -1.33 21.59
N GLY A 16 2.52 -2.08 22.58
CA GLY A 16 1.64 -2.74 23.56
C GLY A 16 1.00 -4.05 23.10
N VAL A 17 1.16 -4.44 21.82
CA VAL A 17 0.68 -5.72 21.32
C VAL A 17 1.66 -6.83 21.71
N ALA A 18 1.18 -7.82 22.45
CA ALA A 18 1.97 -8.98 22.83
C ALA A 18 2.34 -9.81 21.59
N CYS A 19 3.62 -10.14 21.46
CA CYS A 19 4.10 -10.95 20.34
C CYS A 19 5.04 -12.06 20.85
N PRO A 20 4.82 -13.32 20.45
CA PRO A 20 5.73 -14.42 20.76
C PRO A 20 7.12 -14.21 20.15
N ASP A 21 8.15 -14.74 20.81
CA ASP A 21 9.50 -14.73 20.29
C ASP A 21 9.58 -15.45 18.92
N GLY A 22 10.36 -14.89 18.00
CA GLY A 22 10.57 -15.46 16.66
C GLY A 22 9.49 -15.15 15.63
N VAL A 23 8.43 -14.43 15.99
CA VAL A 23 7.43 -13.93 15.03
C VAL A 23 7.93 -12.63 14.41
N THR A 24 7.95 -12.59 13.06
CA THR A 24 8.26 -11.39 12.28
C THR A 24 7.16 -11.15 11.28
N ILE A 25 6.64 -9.93 11.28
CA ILE A 25 5.57 -9.47 10.37
C ILE A 25 6.19 -8.45 9.41
N PRO A 26 6.23 -8.72 8.10
CA PRO A 26 6.77 -7.77 7.14
C PRO A 26 5.83 -6.57 6.98
N THR A 27 6.41 -5.38 6.94
CA THR A 27 5.70 -4.11 6.71
C THR A 27 6.10 -3.44 5.41
N ASP A 28 7.15 -3.94 4.74
CA ASP A 28 7.58 -3.50 3.42
C ASP A 28 7.87 -4.68 2.47
N ASP A 29 7.99 -4.37 1.18
CA ASP A 29 8.17 -5.39 0.14
C ASP A 29 9.57 -6.01 0.13
N ALA A 30 10.60 -5.27 0.52
CA ALA A 30 11.96 -5.78 0.56
C ALA A 30 12.13 -6.81 1.68
N GLU A 31 11.56 -6.52 2.85
CA GLU A 31 11.51 -7.45 3.97
C GLU A 31 10.69 -8.70 3.64
N ALA A 32 9.48 -8.53 3.11
CA ALA A 32 8.63 -9.64 2.69
C ALA A 32 9.28 -10.51 1.60
N TYR A 33 9.99 -9.91 0.66
CA TYR A 33 10.75 -10.63 -0.35
C TYR A 33 11.82 -11.55 0.24
N LEU A 34 12.49 -11.10 1.32
CA LEU A 34 13.51 -11.90 2.00
C LEU A 34 12.89 -12.99 2.87
N LEU A 35 11.77 -12.71 3.55
CA LEU A 35 11.11 -13.65 4.47
C LEU A 35 10.42 -14.81 3.75
N TYR A 36 9.95 -14.61 2.49
CA TYR A 36 9.16 -15.62 1.77
C TYR A 36 9.81 -16.12 0.48
N PRO A 37 10.95 -16.85 0.55
CA PRO A 37 11.68 -17.28 -0.64
C PRO A 37 10.88 -18.17 -1.59
N THR A 38 9.90 -18.93 -1.09
CA THR A 38 9.03 -19.77 -1.91
C THR A 38 7.96 -18.98 -2.66
N HIS A 39 7.48 -17.87 -2.09
CA HIS A 39 6.35 -17.11 -2.62
C HIS A 39 6.76 -15.74 -3.22
N ARG A 40 8.01 -15.31 -3.05
CA ARG A 40 8.50 -13.99 -3.53
C ARG A 40 8.45 -13.80 -5.04
N TRP A 41 8.14 -14.85 -5.80
CA TRP A 41 7.91 -14.77 -7.25
C TRP A 41 6.77 -13.81 -7.61
N ILE A 42 5.82 -13.54 -6.70
CA ILE A 42 4.71 -12.60 -6.92
C ILE A 42 5.19 -11.16 -7.18
N TYR A 43 6.39 -10.81 -6.75
CA TYR A 43 7.00 -9.51 -7.02
C TYR A 43 7.47 -9.37 -8.48
N ASN A 44 7.49 -10.47 -9.24
CA ASN A 44 7.71 -10.47 -10.68
C ASN A 44 6.39 -10.22 -11.41
N LYS A 45 6.19 -9.01 -11.91
CA LYS A 45 4.95 -8.59 -12.56
C LYS A 45 4.64 -9.32 -13.88
N LEU A 46 5.67 -9.90 -14.54
CA LEU A 46 5.43 -10.79 -15.68
C LEU A 46 4.67 -12.03 -15.24
N LEU A 47 5.08 -12.66 -14.13
CA LEU A 47 4.41 -13.85 -13.59
C LEU A 47 2.99 -13.53 -13.09
N ILE A 48 2.75 -12.34 -12.55
CA ILE A 48 1.40 -11.90 -12.21
C ILE A 48 0.52 -11.84 -13.46
N CYS A 49 1.00 -11.32 -14.57
CA CYS A 49 0.25 -11.33 -15.84
C CYS A 49 0.05 -12.75 -16.36
N GLU A 50 1.10 -13.58 -16.35
CA GLU A 50 1.07 -14.97 -16.84
C GLU A 50 0.04 -15.82 -16.09
N THR A 51 0.00 -15.72 -14.75
CA THR A 51 -0.96 -16.47 -13.91
C THR A 51 -2.43 -16.12 -14.17
N GLN A 52 -2.69 -14.99 -14.82
CA GLN A 52 -4.02 -14.52 -15.20
C GLN A 52 -4.31 -14.70 -16.71
N GLY A 53 -3.34 -15.16 -17.49
CA GLY A 53 -3.47 -15.24 -18.96
C GLY A 53 -3.51 -13.88 -19.67
N LEU A 54 -3.00 -12.84 -19.03
CA LEU A 54 -2.94 -11.49 -19.63
C LEU A 54 -1.80 -11.42 -20.66
N GLU A 55 -2.04 -10.74 -21.78
CA GLU A 55 -0.99 -10.41 -22.72
C GLU A 55 0.07 -9.53 -22.04
N HIS A 56 1.33 -9.86 -22.20
CA HIS A 56 2.44 -9.13 -21.60
C HIS A 56 3.76 -9.45 -22.31
N GLY A 57 4.76 -8.62 -22.08
CA GLY A 57 6.08 -8.89 -22.60
C GLY A 57 7.15 -7.99 -22.00
N LEU A 58 8.40 -8.40 -22.21
CA LEU A 58 9.58 -7.57 -21.92
C LEU A 58 9.64 -6.39 -22.89
N HIS A 59 10.21 -5.28 -22.48
CA HIS A 59 10.68 -4.28 -23.43
C HIS A 59 11.68 -4.92 -24.39
N GLY A 60 11.50 -4.65 -25.71
CA GLY A 60 12.16 -5.35 -26.80
C GLY A 60 11.23 -6.30 -27.57
N LEU A 61 10.13 -6.76 -26.97
CA LEU A 61 9.06 -7.49 -27.65
C LEU A 61 7.92 -6.53 -27.98
N MET A 62 7.59 -6.39 -29.26
CA MET A 62 6.55 -5.45 -29.71
C MET A 62 5.16 -5.92 -29.23
N PRO A 63 4.39 -5.05 -28.54
CA PRO A 63 2.99 -5.34 -28.23
C PRO A 63 2.14 -5.53 -29.47
N SER A 64 1.13 -6.40 -29.41
CA SER A 64 0.19 -6.64 -30.50
C SER A 64 -0.78 -5.49 -30.71
N ARG A 65 -1.01 -4.67 -29.68
CA ARG A 65 -1.95 -3.53 -29.68
C ARG A 65 -1.49 -2.45 -28.70
N PHE A 66 -2.01 -1.24 -28.90
CA PHE A 66 -1.75 -0.05 -28.08
C PHE A 66 -3.10 0.62 -27.68
N PRO A 67 -3.14 1.40 -26.59
CA PRO A 67 -2.04 1.70 -25.67
C PRO A 67 -1.65 0.53 -24.78
N VAL A 68 -0.41 0.55 -24.27
CA VAL A 68 0.07 -0.38 -23.25
C VAL A 68 0.56 0.36 -22.01
N PHE A 69 0.54 -0.32 -20.87
CA PHE A 69 1.10 0.17 -19.62
C PHE A 69 2.48 -0.45 -19.42
N SER A 70 3.50 0.40 -19.35
CA SER A 70 4.89 0.02 -19.08
C SER A 70 5.22 0.24 -17.61
N LYS A 71 5.88 -0.74 -17.00
CA LYS A 71 6.31 -0.68 -15.60
C LYS A 71 7.55 -1.55 -15.35
N PRO A 72 8.34 -1.26 -14.29
CA PRO A 72 9.42 -2.15 -13.88
C PRO A 72 8.90 -3.55 -13.57
N ILE A 73 9.64 -4.60 -13.96
CA ILE A 73 9.30 -6.00 -13.65
C ILE A 73 9.27 -6.20 -12.13
N PHE A 74 10.27 -5.66 -11.43
CA PHE A 74 10.37 -5.63 -9.99
C PHE A 74 10.39 -4.19 -9.49
N ASN A 75 9.55 -3.88 -8.51
CA ASN A 75 9.56 -2.59 -7.82
C ASN A 75 9.27 -2.78 -6.34
N LEU A 76 10.30 -3.05 -5.54
CA LEU A 76 10.17 -3.23 -4.09
C LEU A 76 10.07 -1.89 -3.32
N LYS A 77 10.14 -0.75 -4.02
CA LYS A 77 9.96 0.58 -3.42
C LYS A 77 8.52 1.09 -3.54
N GLY A 78 7.69 0.44 -4.37
CA GLY A 78 6.31 0.84 -4.60
C GLY A 78 6.15 2.17 -5.36
N MET A 79 5.04 2.86 -5.15
CA MET A 79 4.73 4.23 -5.59
C MET A 79 4.66 4.42 -7.11
N GLY A 80 4.48 3.35 -7.91
CA GLY A 80 4.38 3.44 -9.36
C GLY A 80 5.64 4.00 -10.07
N ALA A 81 6.78 4.05 -9.38
CA ALA A 81 8.00 4.64 -9.91
C ALA A 81 8.42 3.97 -11.22
N GLY A 82 8.67 4.79 -12.25
CA GLY A 82 9.06 4.33 -13.59
C GLY A 82 7.92 3.79 -14.46
N SER A 83 6.67 3.84 -13.98
CA SER A 83 5.51 3.39 -14.76
C SER A 83 5.01 4.50 -15.69
N LYS A 84 4.52 4.13 -16.88
CA LYS A 84 3.96 5.08 -17.86
C LYS A 84 3.04 4.38 -18.86
N VAL A 85 2.16 5.14 -19.48
CA VAL A 85 1.39 4.70 -20.65
C VAL A 85 2.21 4.93 -21.91
N ILE A 86 2.22 3.96 -22.83
CA ILE A 86 2.85 4.07 -24.15
C ILE A 86 1.73 3.94 -25.18
N GLU A 87 1.49 5.01 -25.93
CA GLU A 87 0.31 5.19 -26.75
C GLU A 87 0.40 4.56 -28.14
N SER A 88 1.62 4.29 -28.65
CA SER A 88 1.79 3.85 -30.04
C SER A 88 3.07 3.04 -30.26
N PRO A 89 3.14 2.26 -31.37
CA PRO A 89 4.38 1.55 -31.74
C PRO A 89 5.59 2.48 -31.83
N LYS A 90 5.42 3.66 -32.44
CA LYS A 90 6.50 4.63 -32.59
C LYS A 90 6.99 5.14 -31.23
N ALA A 91 6.10 5.43 -30.28
CA ALA A 91 6.48 5.81 -28.92
C ALA A 91 7.23 4.65 -28.26
N TYR A 92 6.75 3.41 -28.42
CA TYR A 92 7.35 2.22 -27.84
C TYR A 92 8.81 2.00 -28.30
N GLU A 93 9.11 2.22 -29.57
CA GLU A 93 10.48 2.10 -30.11
C GLU A 93 11.47 3.06 -29.45
N HIS A 94 11.02 4.26 -29.06
CA HIS A 94 11.84 5.29 -28.42
C HIS A 94 11.88 5.21 -26.89
N GLU A 95 10.91 4.55 -26.27
CA GLU A 95 10.71 4.57 -24.83
C GLU A 95 11.05 3.25 -24.14
N GLN A 96 11.79 2.36 -24.81
CA GLN A 96 12.22 1.09 -24.26
C GLN A 96 13.17 1.29 -23.07
N THR A 97 12.91 0.58 -22.00
CA THR A 97 13.68 0.66 -20.75
C THR A 97 14.07 -0.74 -20.31
N PRO A 98 15.36 -1.07 -20.14
CA PRO A 98 15.79 -2.35 -19.60
C PRO A 98 15.16 -2.63 -18.24
N GLY A 99 14.76 -3.89 -18.00
CA GLY A 99 14.10 -4.28 -16.75
C GLY A 99 12.64 -3.87 -16.63
N HIS A 100 12.05 -3.31 -17.69
CA HIS A 100 10.63 -3.03 -17.78
C HIS A 100 9.88 -4.11 -18.57
N MET A 101 8.60 -4.19 -18.29
CA MET A 101 7.62 -4.97 -19.02
C MET A 101 6.49 -4.06 -19.50
N TRP A 102 5.71 -4.57 -20.45
CA TRP A 102 4.44 -3.98 -20.84
C TRP A 102 3.30 -4.97 -20.62
N MET A 103 2.11 -4.43 -20.42
CA MET A 103 0.83 -5.13 -20.39
C MET A 103 -0.24 -4.23 -21.02
N PRO A 104 -1.42 -4.74 -21.40
CA PRO A 104 -2.51 -3.89 -21.87
C PRO A 104 -2.83 -2.79 -20.85
N LEU A 105 -3.15 -1.60 -21.34
CA LEU A 105 -3.70 -0.56 -20.46
C LEU A 105 -5.08 -0.99 -19.99
N ILE A 106 -5.18 -1.30 -18.70
CA ILE A 106 -6.44 -1.65 -18.05
C ILE A 106 -7.06 -0.37 -17.51
N VAL A 107 -8.35 -0.17 -17.77
CA VAL A 107 -9.11 0.98 -17.32
C VAL A 107 -10.19 0.52 -16.36
N GLY A 108 -10.34 1.21 -15.25
CA GLY A 108 -11.32 0.88 -14.23
C GLY A 108 -10.97 1.50 -12.87
N GLU A 109 -11.73 1.14 -11.85
CA GLU A 109 -11.45 1.54 -10.48
C GLU A 109 -10.21 0.80 -9.95
N HIS A 110 -9.26 1.55 -9.42
CA HIS A 110 -8.09 0.99 -8.74
C HIS A 110 -8.45 0.72 -7.28
N VAL A 111 -8.34 -0.54 -6.88
CA VAL A 111 -8.64 -1.00 -5.52
C VAL A 111 -7.43 -1.68 -4.91
N SER A 112 -7.02 -1.21 -3.74
CA SER A 112 -6.06 -1.90 -2.88
C SER A 112 -6.82 -2.78 -1.88
N THR A 113 -6.48 -4.05 -1.81
CA THR A 113 -7.22 -5.04 -1.01
C THR A 113 -6.26 -5.82 -0.12
N ASP A 114 -6.44 -5.72 1.20
CA ASP A 114 -5.76 -6.61 2.14
C ASP A 114 -6.61 -7.86 2.41
N ALA A 115 -5.94 -9.00 2.44
CA ALA A 115 -6.51 -10.29 2.79
C ALA A 115 -5.68 -10.99 3.86
N ALA A 116 -6.33 -11.50 4.90
CA ALA A 116 -5.70 -12.48 5.80
C ALA A 116 -5.83 -13.87 5.17
N VAL A 117 -4.70 -14.53 4.98
CA VAL A 117 -4.61 -15.81 4.26
C VAL A 117 -4.06 -16.89 5.19
N VAL A 118 -4.72 -18.05 5.19
CA VAL A 118 -4.27 -19.26 5.88
C VAL A 118 -4.19 -20.40 4.87
N ASP A 119 -3.00 -20.95 4.68
CA ASP A 119 -2.71 -22.03 3.73
C ASP A 119 -3.23 -21.76 2.31
N GLY A 120 -3.06 -20.53 1.82
CA GLY A 120 -3.51 -20.12 0.50
C GLY A 120 -5.01 -19.80 0.40
N GLU A 121 -5.75 -19.85 1.49
CA GLU A 121 -7.16 -19.48 1.54
C GLU A 121 -7.37 -18.16 2.29
N ALA A 122 -8.09 -17.23 1.67
CA ALA A 122 -8.47 -15.99 2.34
C ALA A 122 -9.54 -16.24 3.42
N LYS A 123 -9.31 -15.66 4.57
CA LYS A 123 -10.19 -15.73 5.75
C LYS A 123 -10.82 -14.39 6.10
N TRP A 124 -10.26 -13.28 5.58
CA TRP A 124 -10.74 -11.93 5.79
C TRP A 124 -10.31 -11.02 4.63
N TRP A 125 -11.10 -9.97 4.39
CA TRP A 125 -10.88 -8.99 3.34
C TRP A 125 -11.18 -7.58 3.79
N ARG A 126 -10.40 -6.62 3.32
CA ARG A 126 -10.69 -5.19 3.40
C ARG A 126 -10.22 -4.47 2.13
N HIS A 127 -11.06 -3.60 1.62
CA HIS A 127 -10.84 -2.89 0.37
C HIS A 127 -10.64 -1.41 0.59
N THR A 128 -9.78 -0.80 -0.20
CA THR A 128 -9.44 0.61 -0.10
C THR A 128 -9.36 1.23 -1.48
N ILE A 129 -9.98 2.39 -1.67
CA ILE A 129 -10.01 3.12 -2.93
C ILE A 129 -9.31 4.46 -2.76
N GLY A 130 -8.37 4.78 -3.65
CA GLY A 130 -7.62 6.04 -3.64
C GLY A 130 -8.27 7.13 -4.47
N LYS A 131 -8.38 8.34 -3.93
CA LYS A 131 -8.65 9.55 -4.70
C LYS A 131 -7.35 10.04 -5.31
N ALA A 132 -7.10 9.68 -6.57
CA ALA A 132 -5.86 10.01 -7.26
C ALA A 132 -5.71 11.53 -7.47
N LEU A 133 -4.49 12.00 -7.33
CA LEU A 133 -3.95 13.28 -7.79
C LEU A 133 -3.00 13.02 -8.97
N SER A 134 -2.26 14.06 -9.41
CA SER A 134 -1.19 13.88 -10.40
C SER A 134 0.04 13.17 -9.81
N ASP A 135 0.88 12.65 -10.69
CA ASP A 135 2.25 12.20 -10.40
C ASP A 135 2.37 11.14 -9.27
N GLY A 136 1.43 10.20 -9.26
CA GLY A 136 1.42 9.08 -8.31
C GLY A 136 1.00 9.43 -6.89
N MET A 137 0.54 10.66 -6.66
CA MET A 137 -0.01 11.08 -5.38
C MET A 137 -1.49 10.71 -5.25
N PHE A 138 -1.95 10.55 -4.02
CA PHE A 138 -3.36 10.37 -3.67
C PHE A 138 -3.76 11.41 -2.63
N ASP A 139 -4.88 12.08 -2.86
CA ASP A 139 -5.44 13.07 -1.93
C ASP A 139 -5.84 12.41 -0.60
N TYR A 140 -6.56 11.31 -0.73
CA TYR A 140 -6.92 10.43 0.39
C TYR A 140 -7.25 9.03 -0.13
N TRP A 141 -7.32 8.09 0.81
CA TRP A 141 -7.82 6.74 0.59
C TRP A 141 -9.07 6.52 1.42
N THR A 142 -10.05 5.84 0.85
CA THR A 142 -11.27 5.41 1.54
C THR A 142 -11.17 3.93 1.86
N VAL A 143 -11.06 3.59 3.13
CA VAL A 143 -11.13 2.21 3.62
C VAL A 143 -12.60 1.84 3.73
N LEU A 144 -13.06 0.94 2.87
CA LEU A 144 -14.47 0.63 2.70
C LEU A 144 -15.01 -0.27 3.83
N ALA A 145 -16.22 0.03 4.32
CA ALA A 145 -17.01 -0.91 5.13
C ALA A 145 -17.59 -2.02 4.26
N GLU A 146 -17.98 -1.71 3.03
CA GLU A 146 -18.66 -2.62 2.11
C GLU A 146 -17.69 -3.65 1.53
N PRO A 147 -18.12 -4.91 1.39
CA PRO A 147 -17.37 -5.93 0.67
C PRO A 147 -17.34 -5.65 -0.84
N ARG A 148 -16.39 -6.28 -1.53
CA ARG A 148 -16.28 -6.29 -3.00
C ARG A 148 -16.30 -7.74 -3.51
N PRO A 149 -17.48 -8.39 -3.55
CA PRO A 149 -17.58 -9.84 -3.77
C PRO A 149 -16.90 -10.33 -5.06
N GLN A 150 -16.90 -9.54 -6.12
CA GLN A 150 -16.25 -9.90 -7.39
C GLN A 150 -14.72 -9.94 -7.24
N ILE A 151 -14.13 -8.92 -6.60
CA ILE A 151 -12.69 -8.88 -6.31
C ILE A 151 -12.31 -10.01 -5.35
N GLU A 152 -13.10 -10.22 -4.29
CA GLU A 152 -12.88 -11.28 -3.30
C GLU A 152 -12.93 -12.67 -3.96
N ALA A 153 -13.91 -12.93 -4.83
CA ALA A 153 -14.02 -14.19 -5.55
C ALA A 153 -12.83 -14.43 -6.49
N TYR A 154 -12.45 -13.40 -7.27
CA TYR A 154 -11.35 -13.51 -8.22
C TYR A 154 -10.00 -13.67 -7.50
N CYS A 155 -9.69 -12.81 -6.55
CA CYS A 155 -8.45 -12.89 -5.77
C CYS A 155 -8.39 -14.15 -4.90
N GLY A 156 -9.53 -14.60 -4.34
CA GLY A 156 -9.60 -15.83 -3.56
C GLY A 156 -9.31 -17.08 -4.39
N GLU A 157 -9.84 -17.15 -5.62
CA GLU A 157 -9.50 -18.23 -6.54
C GLU A 157 -8.03 -18.19 -6.98
N TRP A 158 -7.51 -16.96 -7.23
CA TRP A 158 -6.11 -16.78 -7.56
C TRP A 158 -5.18 -17.22 -6.42
N LEU A 159 -5.52 -16.90 -5.15
CA LEU A 159 -4.78 -17.35 -3.95
C LEU A 159 -4.69 -18.87 -3.88
N ARG A 160 -5.82 -19.56 -3.98
CA ARG A 160 -5.88 -21.03 -3.90
C ARG A 160 -5.02 -21.72 -4.95
N ARG A 161 -4.91 -21.12 -6.15
CA ARG A 161 -4.10 -21.68 -7.24
C ARG A 161 -2.62 -21.41 -7.07
N ASN A 162 -2.27 -20.21 -6.60
CA ASN A 162 -0.93 -19.67 -6.77
C ASN A 162 -0.14 -19.51 -5.45
N LEU A 163 -0.82 -19.40 -4.31
CA LEU A 163 -0.18 -19.20 -2.99
C LEU A 163 -0.47 -20.33 -2.00
N LYS A 164 -0.62 -21.56 -2.50
CA LYS A 164 -0.78 -22.73 -1.64
C LYS A 164 0.36 -22.85 -0.63
N GLY A 165 0.03 -23.08 0.63
CA GLY A 165 0.99 -23.17 1.73
C GLY A 165 1.39 -21.81 2.34
N TYR A 166 0.95 -20.68 1.78
CA TYR A 166 1.20 -19.37 2.36
C TYR A 166 0.18 -19.06 3.47
N SER A 167 0.69 -18.55 4.61
CA SER A 167 -0.13 -17.98 5.68
C SER A 167 0.48 -16.63 6.08
N GLY A 168 -0.34 -15.59 6.08
CA GLY A 168 0.06 -14.20 6.34
C GLY A 168 -0.90 -13.21 5.67
N ILE A 169 -0.57 -11.93 5.69
CA ILE A 169 -1.34 -10.91 4.97
C ILE A 169 -0.85 -10.81 3.52
N VAL A 170 -1.78 -10.71 2.60
CA VAL A 170 -1.53 -10.42 1.18
C VAL A 170 -2.25 -9.12 0.83
N ASN A 171 -1.54 -8.18 0.24
CA ASN A 171 -2.15 -7.00 -0.37
C ASN A 171 -2.20 -7.18 -1.89
N PHE A 172 -3.38 -7.00 -2.47
CA PHE A 172 -3.60 -6.95 -3.90
C PHE A 172 -3.84 -5.52 -4.36
N GLU A 173 -3.27 -5.15 -5.48
CA GLU A 173 -3.71 -4.00 -6.25
C GLU A 173 -4.43 -4.50 -7.50
N THR A 174 -5.68 -4.07 -7.68
CA THR A 174 -6.52 -4.47 -8.81
C THR A 174 -7.02 -3.25 -9.57
N ILE A 175 -7.25 -3.41 -10.89
CA ILE A 175 -8.08 -2.50 -11.69
C ILE A 175 -9.24 -3.33 -12.23
N GLY A 176 -10.46 -2.99 -11.79
CA GLY A 176 -11.57 -3.91 -11.90
C GLY A 176 -11.28 -5.21 -11.14
N GLU A 177 -11.42 -6.36 -11.78
CA GLU A 177 -11.08 -7.66 -11.20
C GLU A 177 -9.62 -8.09 -11.49
N THR A 178 -8.88 -7.36 -12.36
CA THR A 178 -7.53 -7.76 -12.77
C THR A 178 -6.49 -7.38 -11.72
N ILE A 179 -5.73 -8.34 -11.24
CA ILE A 179 -4.59 -8.12 -10.34
C ILE A 179 -3.45 -7.48 -11.13
N ILE A 180 -3.03 -6.28 -10.73
CA ILE A 180 -1.91 -5.56 -11.35
C ILE A 180 -0.62 -5.65 -10.54
N GLU A 181 -0.72 -5.80 -9.23
CA GLU A 181 0.37 -6.07 -8.28
C GLU A 181 -0.13 -6.92 -7.12
N CYS A 182 0.80 -7.63 -6.48
CA CYS A 182 0.53 -8.43 -5.30
C CYS A 182 1.73 -8.33 -4.34
N HIS A 183 1.45 -8.23 -3.04
CA HIS A 183 2.46 -8.02 -2.00
C HIS A 183 2.23 -8.98 -0.83
N LEU A 184 3.30 -9.54 -0.27
CA LEU A 184 3.24 -10.44 0.90
C LEU A 184 3.34 -9.65 2.22
N ARG A 185 2.63 -8.57 2.30
CA ARG A 185 2.52 -7.68 3.44
C ARG A 185 1.17 -6.97 3.44
N MET A 186 0.82 -6.35 4.56
CA MET A 186 -0.34 -5.48 4.65
C MET A 186 -0.08 -4.10 4.02
N SER A 187 -1.14 -3.37 3.76
CA SER A 187 -1.10 -1.93 3.58
C SER A 187 -0.80 -1.27 4.93
N ASP A 188 0.35 -0.63 5.05
CA ASP A 188 0.88 -0.12 6.32
C ASP A 188 0.27 1.22 6.75
N GLN A 189 -0.47 1.87 5.86
CA GLN A 189 -0.90 3.25 6.02
C GLN A 189 -2.15 3.42 6.90
N TRP A 190 -3.03 2.40 6.99
CA TRP A 190 -4.36 2.54 7.60
C TRP A 190 -4.82 1.33 8.42
N VAL A 191 -3.89 0.60 9.02
CA VAL A 191 -4.19 -0.62 9.78
C VAL A 191 -5.11 -0.38 10.99
N ASP A 192 -5.07 0.81 11.58
CA ASP A 192 -5.95 1.23 12.67
C ASP A 192 -7.42 1.41 12.23
N LEU A 193 -7.66 1.67 10.94
CA LEU A 193 -9.00 1.77 10.38
C LEU A 193 -9.65 0.40 10.13
N TYR A 194 -8.92 -0.69 10.32
CA TYR A 194 -9.50 -2.02 10.27
C TYR A 194 -10.27 -2.38 11.54
N GLY A 195 -9.99 -1.69 12.64
CA GLY A 195 -10.71 -1.79 13.89
C GLY A 195 -9.91 -2.48 15.02
N PRO A 196 -10.43 -2.41 16.24
CA PRO A 196 -9.75 -2.94 17.42
C PRO A 196 -9.59 -4.44 17.34
N GLY A 197 -8.43 -4.96 17.76
CA GLY A 197 -8.10 -6.39 17.73
C GLY A 197 -7.58 -6.91 16.40
N TRP A 198 -7.54 -6.07 15.34
CA TRP A 198 -7.01 -6.51 14.04
C TRP A 198 -5.50 -6.76 14.09
N VAL A 199 -4.73 -5.87 14.71
CA VAL A 199 -3.26 -6.03 14.82
C VAL A 199 -2.90 -7.26 15.65
N GLU A 200 -3.61 -7.51 16.75
CA GLU A 200 -3.46 -8.72 17.57
C GLU A 200 -3.77 -9.99 16.76
N SER A 201 -4.80 -9.92 15.91
CA SER A 201 -5.15 -11.05 15.02
C SER A 201 -4.10 -11.27 13.93
N VAL A 202 -3.43 -10.22 13.45
CA VAL A 202 -2.27 -10.35 12.56
C VAL A 202 -1.12 -11.04 13.28
N VAL A 203 -0.79 -10.63 14.50
CA VAL A 203 0.25 -11.33 15.31
C VAL A 203 -0.11 -12.80 15.50
N HIS A 204 -1.38 -13.10 15.81
CA HIS A 204 -1.87 -14.48 15.94
C HIS A 204 -1.73 -15.27 14.62
N LEU A 205 -2.09 -14.67 13.49
CA LEU A 205 -1.94 -15.29 12.16
C LEU A 205 -0.50 -15.71 11.88
N TYR A 206 0.46 -14.82 12.12
CA TYR A 206 1.87 -15.11 11.86
C TYR A 206 2.47 -16.11 12.84
N ALA A 207 1.98 -16.12 14.10
CA ALA A 207 2.42 -17.03 15.13
C ALA A 207 1.85 -18.46 14.96
N ASN A 208 0.56 -18.56 14.64
CA ASN A 208 -0.21 -19.81 14.73
C ASN A 208 -0.77 -20.30 13.39
N LYS A 209 -0.66 -19.51 12.32
CA LYS A 209 -1.26 -19.81 11.01
C LYS A 209 -2.78 -20.00 11.09
N ASP A 210 -3.42 -19.19 11.92
CA ASP A 210 -4.86 -19.18 12.16
C ASP A 210 -5.39 -17.74 12.20
N TRP A 211 -6.67 -17.57 11.83
CA TRP A 211 -7.32 -16.26 11.77
C TRP A 211 -8.63 -16.26 12.52
N GLY A 212 -8.74 -15.43 13.55
CA GLY A 212 -9.89 -15.35 14.44
C GLY A 212 -10.46 -13.95 14.63
N TYR A 213 -10.15 -12.99 13.73
CA TYR A 213 -10.65 -11.62 13.84
C TYR A 213 -12.15 -11.56 13.55
N ALA A 214 -12.93 -11.07 14.54
CA ALA A 214 -14.33 -10.74 14.36
C ALA A 214 -14.45 -9.28 13.91
N ASP A 215 -14.84 -9.05 12.65
CA ASP A 215 -14.94 -7.72 12.02
C ASP A 215 -16.31 -7.06 12.28
N ASP A 216 -16.78 -7.13 13.54
CA ASP A 216 -18.12 -6.68 13.93
C ASP A 216 -18.26 -5.15 13.96
N SER A 217 -17.16 -4.42 14.09
CA SER A 217 -17.09 -2.96 14.13
C SER A 217 -16.75 -2.32 12.79
N ARG A 218 -16.95 -3.06 11.70
CA ARG A 218 -16.59 -2.62 10.34
C ARG A 218 -17.30 -1.31 9.97
N ARG A 219 -16.52 -0.30 9.66
CA ARG A 219 -17.01 1.00 9.21
C ARG A 219 -16.07 1.63 8.21
N THR A 220 -16.58 2.56 7.40
CA THR A 220 -15.76 3.33 6.47
C THR A 220 -14.88 4.31 7.22
N GLY A 221 -13.60 4.37 6.81
CA GLY A 221 -12.62 5.32 7.31
C GLY A 221 -11.81 5.93 6.17
N TYR A 222 -11.04 6.95 6.48
CA TYR A 222 -10.28 7.71 5.50
C TYR A 222 -8.85 7.89 5.95
N SER A 223 -7.91 7.75 5.01
CA SER A 223 -6.49 8.00 5.24
C SER A 223 -6.06 9.17 4.36
N VAL A 224 -5.91 10.34 4.96
CA VAL A 224 -5.68 11.62 4.27
C VAL A 224 -4.21 11.95 4.30
N VAL A 225 -3.60 12.15 3.11
CA VAL A 225 -2.15 12.33 2.99
C VAL A 225 -1.77 13.80 2.84
N LEU A 226 -0.79 14.24 3.61
CA LEU A 226 -0.12 15.52 3.43
C LEU A 226 1.20 15.31 2.71
N PHE A 227 1.33 15.91 1.52
CA PHE A 227 2.56 15.86 0.73
C PHE A 227 3.39 17.12 0.85
N GLY A 228 4.70 16.95 0.99
CA GLY A 228 5.71 17.98 0.79
C GLY A 228 6.20 18.03 -0.66
N LYS A 229 6.73 19.19 -1.06
CA LYS A 229 7.28 19.42 -2.41
C LYS A 229 8.77 19.08 -2.45
N HIS A 230 9.22 18.49 -3.54
CA HIS A 230 10.65 18.32 -3.80
C HIS A 230 11.38 19.69 -3.81
N GLY A 231 12.62 19.72 -3.32
CA GLY A 231 13.39 20.96 -3.26
C GLY A 231 13.02 21.91 -2.12
N VAL A 232 12.06 21.54 -1.25
CA VAL A 232 11.68 22.33 -0.07
C VAL A 232 12.17 21.59 1.18
N ARG A 233 12.70 22.35 2.15
CA ARG A 233 12.99 21.84 3.49
C ARG A 233 11.79 22.09 4.39
N TYR A 234 11.47 21.11 5.21
CA TYR A 234 10.40 21.17 6.20
C TYR A 234 11.00 21.00 7.59
N GLY A 235 10.47 21.75 8.58
CA GLY A 235 10.72 21.51 9.98
C GLY A 235 9.63 20.63 10.57
N GLN A 236 9.92 19.95 11.67
CA GLN A 236 8.94 19.09 12.34
C GLN A 236 7.86 19.88 13.06
N VAL A 237 6.67 19.32 13.10
CA VAL A 237 5.55 19.79 13.92
C VAL A 237 5.77 19.39 15.38
N ASP A 238 5.41 20.25 16.32
CA ASP A 238 5.45 19.94 17.76
C ASP A 238 4.50 18.77 18.07
N ARG A 239 5.04 17.73 18.68
CA ARG A 239 4.28 16.51 19.04
C ARG A 239 3.15 16.80 20.06
N SER A 240 3.29 17.83 20.91
CA SER A 240 2.24 18.21 21.86
C SER A 240 0.98 18.70 21.15
N MET A 241 1.14 19.44 20.05
CA MET A 241 0.03 19.92 19.22
C MET A 241 -0.68 18.76 18.50
N VAL A 242 0.08 17.75 18.04
CA VAL A 242 -0.48 16.55 17.43
C VAL A 242 -1.30 15.75 18.45
N ALA A 243 -0.83 15.65 19.70
CA ALA A 243 -1.54 14.93 20.76
C ALA A 243 -2.92 15.55 21.09
N GLU A 244 -3.05 16.87 21.01
CA GLU A 244 -4.35 17.54 21.19
C GLU A 244 -5.35 17.12 20.11
N VAL A 245 -4.91 17.07 18.87
CA VAL A 245 -5.77 16.68 17.74
C VAL A 245 -6.16 15.21 17.81
N LEU A 246 -5.27 14.33 18.26
CA LEU A 246 -5.54 12.89 18.46
C LEU A 246 -6.62 12.61 19.51
N SER A 247 -6.95 13.59 20.38
CA SER A 247 -8.04 13.44 21.35
C SER A 247 -9.46 13.56 20.74
N ARG A 248 -9.57 13.94 19.47
CA ARG A 248 -10.85 14.11 18.76
C ARG A 248 -11.41 12.75 18.34
N PRO A 249 -12.71 12.48 18.57
CA PRO A 249 -13.31 11.17 18.28
C PRO A 249 -13.35 10.82 16.78
N GLU A 250 -13.27 11.82 15.91
CA GLU A 250 -13.24 11.63 14.45
C GLU A 250 -11.87 11.13 13.95
N ILE A 251 -10.80 11.28 14.76
CA ILE A 251 -9.43 10.93 14.40
C ILE A 251 -9.04 9.59 15.00
N SER A 252 -8.55 8.70 14.15
CA SER A 252 -8.03 7.39 14.55
C SER A 252 -6.55 7.47 14.90
N SER A 253 -5.75 8.02 13.98
CA SER A 253 -4.30 8.20 14.19
C SER A 253 -3.73 9.32 13.33
N ILE A 254 -2.55 9.80 13.71
CA ILE A 254 -1.70 10.69 12.89
C ILE A 254 -0.32 10.06 12.81
N GLN A 255 0.15 9.85 11.59
CA GLN A 255 1.47 9.32 11.29
C GLN A 255 2.34 10.46 10.80
N MET A 256 3.38 10.79 11.56
CA MET A 256 4.39 11.77 11.16
C MET A 256 5.49 11.05 10.37
N THR A 257 5.32 10.98 9.04
CA THR A 257 6.21 10.21 8.15
C THR A 257 7.47 10.99 7.76
N PHE A 258 7.49 12.29 8.02
CA PHE A 258 8.64 13.15 7.78
C PHE A 258 9.63 13.09 8.94
N HIS A 259 10.91 12.97 8.61
CA HIS A 259 12.04 13.02 9.53
C HIS A 259 13.03 14.09 9.05
N GLU A 260 13.25 15.12 9.86
CA GLU A 260 14.08 16.26 9.53
C GLU A 260 15.57 15.89 9.32
N ASP A 261 16.02 14.85 10.01
CA ASP A 261 17.39 14.31 9.95
C ASP A 261 17.63 13.37 8.75
N LYS A 262 16.57 12.95 8.06
CA LYS A 262 16.69 12.12 6.86
C LYS A 262 16.77 12.98 5.59
N LEU A 263 17.56 12.50 4.63
CA LEU A 263 17.56 13.08 3.29
C LEU A 263 16.16 12.93 2.66
N PRO A 264 15.72 13.89 1.81
CA PRO A 264 14.43 13.79 1.11
C PRO A 264 14.24 12.45 0.40
N ASP A 265 15.29 11.90 -0.22
CA ASP A 265 15.28 10.64 -0.95
C ASP A 265 15.12 9.40 -0.04
N ALA A 266 15.25 9.55 1.28
CA ALA A 266 15.00 8.50 2.26
C ALA A 266 13.53 8.40 2.69
N HIS A 267 12.68 9.37 2.31
CA HIS A 267 11.24 9.34 2.57
C HIS A 267 10.51 8.55 1.48
N SER A 268 9.40 7.91 1.84
CA SER A 268 8.49 7.32 0.85
C SER A 268 7.93 8.40 -0.08
N MET A 269 8.27 8.33 -1.35
CA MET A 269 7.94 9.36 -2.33
C MET A 269 7.17 8.78 -3.51
N PRO A 270 6.04 9.38 -3.93
CA PRO A 270 5.65 9.37 -5.33
C PRO A 270 6.43 10.43 -6.11
N PRO A 271 6.46 10.38 -7.46
CA PRO A 271 7.15 11.38 -8.27
C PRO A 271 6.73 12.83 -7.99
N GLY A 272 5.47 13.07 -7.61
CA GLY A 272 4.92 14.41 -7.34
C GLY A 272 5.32 15.04 -6.02
N GLY A 273 5.90 14.29 -5.07
CA GLY A 273 6.24 14.81 -3.75
C GLY A 273 6.71 13.73 -2.79
N PHE A 274 6.70 14.02 -1.51
CA PHE A 274 6.95 13.03 -0.46
C PHE A 274 6.00 13.24 0.73
N ARG A 275 5.67 12.15 1.42
CA ARG A 275 4.71 12.21 2.52
C ARG A 275 5.33 12.92 3.73
N LEU A 276 4.65 13.96 4.24
CA LEU A 276 4.98 14.64 5.49
C LEU A 276 4.24 14.02 6.66
N ALA A 277 2.93 13.78 6.47
CA ALA A 277 2.07 13.19 7.47
C ALA A 277 0.90 12.45 6.81
N ILE A 278 0.26 11.57 7.57
CA ILE A 278 -0.96 10.88 7.20
C ILE A 278 -1.93 11.03 8.37
N VAL A 279 -3.17 11.41 8.08
CA VAL A 279 -4.26 11.52 9.06
C VAL A 279 -5.26 10.41 8.78
N ASN A 280 -5.35 9.43 9.66
CA ASN A 280 -6.40 8.41 9.62
C ASN A 280 -7.61 8.87 10.44
N CYS A 281 -8.78 8.87 9.84
CA CYS A 281 -9.98 9.45 10.43
C CYS A 281 -11.25 8.68 10.03
N TRP A 282 -12.31 8.92 10.79
CA TRP A 282 -13.63 8.36 10.55
C TRP A 282 -14.56 9.35 9.85
N ASP A 283 -14.15 10.60 9.74
CA ASP A 283 -14.85 11.68 9.05
C ASP A 283 -13.87 12.36 8.09
N LEU A 284 -14.21 12.40 6.80
CA LEU A 284 -13.34 12.93 5.76
C LEU A 284 -13.10 14.44 5.91
N GLU A 285 -14.13 15.22 6.25
CA GLU A 285 -14.00 16.67 6.36
C GLU A 285 -13.11 17.04 7.55
N ALA A 286 -13.25 16.33 8.67
CA ALA A 286 -12.36 16.47 9.82
C ALA A 286 -10.90 16.12 9.44
N GLY A 287 -10.69 15.02 8.73
CA GLY A 287 -9.37 14.62 8.27
C GLY A 287 -8.71 15.64 7.32
N LEU A 288 -9.48 16.17 6.38
CA LEU A 288 -9.01 17.22 5.45
C LEU A 288 -8.66 18.52 6.20
N ALA A 289 -9.48 18.94 7.15
CA ALA A 289 -9.22 20.14 7.96
C ALA A 289 -7.95 19.98 8.80
N ILE A 290 -7.71 18.79 9.37
CA ILE A 290 -6.49 18.53 10.14
C ILE A 290 -5.26 18.46 9.23
N ARG A 291 -5.37 17.89 8.04
CA ARG A 291 -4.29 17.95 7.05
C ARG A 291 -3.90 19.37 6.70
N GLU A 292 -4.86 20.25 6.46
CA GLU A 292 -4.61 21.67 6.19
C GLU A 292 -3.92 22.34 7.37
N TRP A 293 -4.42 22.12 8.58
CA TRP A 293 -3.82 22.61 9.80
C TRP A 293 -2.37 22.12 9.96
N LEU A 294 -2.10 20.81 9.78
CA LEU A 294 -0.74 20.27 9.79
C LEU A 294 0.15 20.94 8.74
N GLY A 295 -0.38 21.18 7.54
CA GLY A 295 0.35 21.87 6.46
C GLY A 295 0.81 23.28 6.84
N LEU A 296 0.06 24.00 7.69
CA LEU A 296 0.45 25.29 8.23
C LEU A 296 1.51 25.18 9.33
N MET A 297 1.53 24.05 10.06
CA MET A 297 2.50 23.81 11.14
C MET A 297 3.86 23.34 10.62
N PHE A 298 3.90 22.67 9.47
CA PHE A 298 5.16 22.38 8.80
C PHE A 298 5.73 23.66 8.18
N TRP A 299 6.61 24.33 8.91
CA TRP A 299 7.30 25.48 8.30
C TRP A 299 8.25 25.00 7.19
N ALA A 300 8.27 25.75 6.08
CA ALA A 300 9.02 25.39 4.89
C ALA A 300 9.99 26.49 4.48
N THR A 301 11.22 26.12 4.12
CA THR A 301 12.20 27.02 3.51
C THR A 301 12.65 26.46 2.16
N PRO A 302 12.75 27.28 1.10
CA PRO A 302 13.40 26.85 -0.14
C PRO A 302 14.84 26.39 0.13
N LYS A 303 15.27 25.36 -0.61
CA LYS A 303 16.67 24.92 -0.60
C LYS A 303 17.58 25.98 -1.16
#